data_b7407a088f2d861c9a954dc9198c6b44
#
_entry.id   b7407a088f2d861c9a954dc9198c6b44
#
_cell.length_a   1.000
_cell.length_b   1.000
_cell.length_c   1.000
_cell.angle_alpha   90.00
_cell.angle_beta   90.00
_cell.angle_gamma   90.00
#
_symmetry.space_group_name_H-M   'P 1'
#
loop_
_entity.id
_entity.type
_entity.pdbx_description
1 polymer ?
#
loop_
_entity_poly.entity_id
_entity_poly.type
_entity_poly.pdbx_seq_one_letter_code
_entity_poly.pdbx_strand_id
1 'polypeptide(L)'
;MKISNVQEKSRGVLLFAFNTSEIDYVEIACRSARLVKHTLDLPVTLVTEQGTVADGFDQIIYIDNSLQNYKIGERGAWRNGDRWQAYNLSPYDETLLIDSDYLMLDQNLLKLFEQDFDYRIMTHNDKPAGPWALTMGLCGLQYLWATAILFKKTEKSKMLFDLVGRIQRNYHYYSRLYHMRDRNFRNDYAFTIADNILNGYQPGEQGIPWPMLTFADVVTSITQNNDLLTVKERERGYVIPRQNIHVMDKEYLLSDNFADFVEIICAN
;
A
#
# COMPACT_ATOMS: atom_id res chain seq x y z
N MET A 1 -15.98 38.38 -17.18
CA MET A 1 -15.72 36.92 -17.21
C MET A 1 -14.59 36.68 -16.25
N LYS A 2 -14.84 36.19 -15.03
CA LYS A 2 -13.81 35.85 -14.07
C LYS A 2 -13.28 34.45 -14.45
N ILE A 3 -12.09 34.40 -14.98
CA ILE A 3 -11.36 33.15 -15.09
C ILE A 3 -11.04 32.72 -13.65
N SER A 4 -11.80 31.79 -13.11
CA SER A 4 -11.45 31.14 -11.86
C SER A 4 -10.13 30.41 -12.10
N ASN A 5 -9.04 30.88 -11.48
CA ASN A 5 -7.84 30.08 -11.36
C ASN A 5 -8.24 28.80 -10.62
N VAL A 6 -8.46 27.74 -11.35
CA VAL A 6 -8.55 26.40 -10.76
C VAL A 6 -7.16 26.13 -10.24
N GLN A 7 -6.97 26.23 -8.94
CA GLN A 7 -5.71 25.86 -8.31
C GLN A 7 -5.51 24.37 -8.60
N GLU A 8 -4.43 24.06 -9.30
CA GLU A 8 -4.10 22.67 -9.62
C GLU A 8 -3.91 21.91 -8.31
N LYS A 9 -4.65 20.80 -8.15
CA LYS A 9 -4.59 20.00 -6.92
C LYS A 9 -3.24 19.32 -6.83
N SER A 10 -2.61 19.41 -5.67
CA SER A 10 -1.36 18.72 -5.41
C SER A 10 -1.58 17.21 -5.35
N ARG A 11 -0.73 16.45 -6.04
CA ARG A 11 -0.78 14.99 -6.13
C ARG A 11 0.55 14.38 -5.72
N GLY A 12 0.54 13.26 -4.98
CA GLY A 12 1.77 12.58 -4.59
C GLY A 12 1.55 11.22 -3.95
N VAL A 13 2.66 10.58 -3.62
CA VAL A 13 2.69 9.22 -3.06
C VAL A 13 3.13 9.26 -1.61
N LEU A 14 2.45 8.48 -0.77
CA LEU A 14 2.75 8.35 0.65
C LEU A 14 3.14 6.91 0.97
N LEU A 15 4.28 6.73 1.62
CA LEU A 15 4.82 5.47 2.09
C LEU A 15 4.96 5.50 3.60
N PHE A 16 4.66 4.39 4.26
CA PHE A 16 4.99 4.16 5.66
C PHE A 16 6.02 3.05 5.75
N ALA A 17 7.18 3.33 6.35
CA ALA A 17 8.21 2.33 6.56
C ALA A 17 8.87 2.49 7.93
N PHE A 18 8.89 1.40 8.69
CA PHE A 18 9.46 1.31 10.04
C PHE A 18 10.29 0.04 10.15
N ASN A 19 11.57 0.20 10.45
CA ASN A 19 12.48 -0.93 10.56
C ASN A 19 12.12 -1.84 11.73
N THR A 20 12.34 -3.13 11.53
CA THR A 20 12.32 -4.13 12.60
C THR A 20 13.75 -4.58 12.91
N SER A 21 13.92 -5.45 13.89
CA SER A 21 15.23 -6.06 14.15
C SER A 21 15.73 -6.96 13.01
N GLU A 22 14.84 -7.38 12.12
CA GLU A 22 15.13 -8.39 11.08
C GLU A 22 15.10 -7.80 9.67
N ILE A 23 14.28 -6.77 9.44
CA ILE A 23 14.02 -6.25 8.09
C ILE A 23 14.17 -4.73 8.09
N ASP A 24 14.97 -4.22 7.15
CA ASP A 24 15.09 -2.80 6.83
C ASP A 24 13.99 -2.37 5.83
N TYR A 25 12.81 -2.04 6.36
CA TYR A 25 11.70 -1.56 5.54
C TYR A 25 11.96 -0.17 4.95
N VAL A 26 12.84 0.62 5.57
CA VAL A 26 13.21 1.95 5.07
C VAL A 26 14.02 1.83 3.80
N GLU A 27 14.99 0.91 3.76
CA GLU A 27 15.74 0.63 2.53
C GLU A 27 14.82 0.13 1.39
N ILE A 28 13.87 -0.78 1.69
CA ILE A 28 12.87 -1.20 0.71
C ILE A 28 12.06 0.00 0.21
N ALA A 29 11.66 0.91 1.11
CA ALA A 29 10.94 2.12 0.73
C ALA A 29 11.78 3.08 -0.11
N CYS A 30 13.09 3.22 0.15
CA CYS A 30 14.00 4.01 -0.68
C CYS A 30 14.04 3.50 -2.13
N ARG A 31 14.18 2.18 -2.30
CA ARG A 31 14.16 1.54 -3.62
C ARG A 31 12.81 1.70 -4.32
N SER A 32 11.72 1.50 -3.59
CA SER A 32 10.36 1.71 -4.10
C SER A 32 10.11 3.16 -4.50
N ALA A 33 10.56 4.14 -3.71
CA ALA A 33 10.42 5.57 -4.01
C ALA A 33 11.10 5.95 -5.33
N ARG A 34 12.25 5.36 -5.67
CA ARG A 34 12.92 5.56 -6.95
C ARG A 34 12.07 5.07 -8.12
N LEU A 35 11.47 3.87 -8.00
CA LEU A 35 10.53 3.35 -9.01
C LEU A 35 9.30 4.24 -9.16
N VAL A 36 8.74 4.70 -8.05
CA VAL A 36 7.58 5.62 -8.03
C VAL A 36 7.91 6.91 -8.78
N LYS A 37 9.01 7.58 -8.43
CA LYS A 37 9.42 8.84 -9.06
C LYS A 37 9.67 8.65 -10.55
N HIS A 38 10.40 7.61 -10.92
CA HIS A 38 10.66 7.32 -12.34
C HIS A 38 9.38 7.01 -13.11
N THR A 39 8.48 6.21 -12.54
CA THR A 39 7.29 5.73 -13.26
C THR A 39 6.17 6.76 -13.27
N LEU A 40 5.91 7.45 -12.16
CA LEU A 40 4.75 8.32 -12.00
C LEU A 40 5.07 9.81 -12.14
N ASP A 41 6.34 10.20 -12.05
CA ASP A 41 6.78 11.61 -11.98
C ASP A 41 6.03 12.39 -10.87
N LEU A 42 5.87 11.75 -9.70
CA LEU A 42 5.19 12.33 -8.55
C LEU A 42 6.13 12.46 -7.34
N PRO A 43 5.94 13.49 -6.50
CA PRO A 43 6.66 13.58 -5.25
C PRO A 43 6.27 12.44 -4.30
N VAL A 44 7.26 11.98 -3.53
CA VAL A 44 7.12 10.87 -2.59
C VAL A 44 7.43 11.32 -1.18
N THR A 45 6.49 11.10 -0.27
CA THR A 45 6.65 11.36 1.17
C THR A 45 6.80 10.06 1.93
N LEU A 46 7.80 9.98 2.79
CA LEU A 46 7.99 8.88 3.74
C LEU A 46 7.45 9.27 5.11
N VAL A 47 6.68 8.38 5.74
CA VAL A 47 6.35 8.44 7.17
C VAL A 47 7.15 7.36 7.89
N THR A 48 7.94 7.77 8.86
CA THR A 48 8.85 6.87 9.60
C THR A 48 9.07 7.33 11.05
N GLU A 49 9.90 6.63 11.79
CA GLU A 49 10.24 6.98 13.17
C GLU A 49 11.41 7.97 13.26
N GLN A 50 11.45 8.70 14.37
CA GLN A 50 12.49 9.69 14.65
C GLN A 50 13.88 9.06 14.61
N GLY A 51 14.82 9.77 13.97
CA GLY A 51 16.22 9.32 13.84
C GLY A 51 16.48 8.42 12.63
N THR A 52 15.45 8.06 11.86
CA THR A 52 15.62 7.35 10.58
C THR A 52 16.29 8.25 9.55
N VAL A 53 17.28 7.73 8.86
CA VAL A 53 17.91 8.36 7.68
C VAL A 53 17.41 7.60 6.44
N ALA A 54 16.89 8.33 5.47
CA ALA A 54 16.35 7.74 4.23
C ALA A 54 16.56 8.71 3.07
N ASP A 55 16.94 8.17 1.91
CA ASP A 55 17.20 8.94 0.70
C ASP A 55 16.08 8.73 -0.34
N GLY A 56 16.01 9.65 -1.31
CA GLY A 56 15.10 9.52 -2.44
C GLY A 56 13.69 10.03 -2.19
N PHE A 57 13.39 10.63 -1.03
CA PHE A 57 12.08 11.22 -0.71
C PHE A 57 12.11 12.75 -0.85
N ASP A 58 10.97 13.34 -1.24
CA ASP A 58 10.80 14.79 -1.29
C ASP A 58 10.49 15.35 0.09
N GLN A 59 9.87 14.53 0.95
CA GLN A 59 9.57 14.87 2.33
C GLN A 59 9.65 13.64 3.22
N ILE A 60 10.15 13.82 4.45
CA ILE A 60 10.12 12.80 5.50
C ILE A 60 9.31 13.37 6.68
N ILE A 61 8.33 12.60 7.13
CA ILE A 61 7.49 12.92 8.28
C ILE A 61 7.81 11.92 9.38
N TYR A 62 8.22 12.43 10.53
CA TYR A 62 8.53 11.60 11.68
C TYR A 62 7.33 11.50 12.62
N ILE A 63 6.98 10.28 13.02
CA ILE A 63 5.94 10.03 14.01
C ILE A 63 6.47 9.19 15.15
N ASP A 64 5.83 9.31 16.31
CA ASP A 64 6.09 8.43 17.44
C ASP A 64 5.37 7.09 17.19
N ASN A 65 6.15 6.03 17.02
CA ASN A 65 5.69 4.68 16.77
C ASN A 65 5.60 3.82 18.04
N SER A 66 5.70 4.42 19.22
CA SER A 66 5.77 3.74 20.53
C SER A 66 4.51 2.91 20.84
N LEU A 67 3.36 3.26 20.30
CA LEU A 67 2.07 2.60 20.56
C LEU A 67 1.83 1.32 19.72
N GLN A 68 2.74 0.95 18.83
CA GLN A 68 2.51 -0.10 17.84
C GLN A 68 2.89 -1.51 18.28
N ASN A 69 3.29 -1.72 19.50
CA ASN A 69 3.59 -3.03 20.03
C ASN A 69 2.31 -3.85 20.34
N TYR A 70 1.39 -3.93 19.38
CA TYR A 70 0.35 -4.94 19.45
C TYR A 70 0.93 -6.32 19.09
N LYS A 71 1.73 -6.86 20.01
CA LYS A 71 2.02 -8.29 20.01
C LYS A 71 0.71 -9.03 20.31
N ILE A 72 0.09 -9.56 19.30
CA ILE A 72 -0.87 -10.64 19.45
C ILE A 72 -0.34 -11.79 18.61
N GLY A 73 0.51 -12.65 19.19
CA GLY A 73 1.08 -13.84 18.57
C GLY A 73 2.60 -13.84 18.46
N GLU A 74 3.17 -15.01 18.21
CA GLU A 74 4.61 -15.32 18.24
C GLU A 74 5.44 -14.75 17.06
N ARG A 75 4.83 -14.00 16.14
CA ARG A 75 5.45 -13.52 14.90
C ARG A 75 5.82 -12.04 14.93
N GLY A 76 6.65 -11.65 15.89
CA GLY A 76 7.28 -10.34 15.87
C GLY A 76 6.35 -9.12 16.06
N ALA A 77 6.94 -7.95 16.26
CA ALA A 77 6.22 -6.68 16.33
C ALA A 77 5.88 -6.21 14.91
N TRP A 78 4.59 -6.06 14.62
CA TRP A 78 4.16 -5.44 13.38
C TRP A 78 4.10 -3.92 13.55
N ARG A 79 4.80 -3.16 12.71
CA ARG A 79 5.05 -1.74 12.92
C ARG A 79 4.33 -0.80 11.95
N ASN A 80 3.43 -1.30 11.10
CA ASN A 80 2.70 -0.50 10.11
C ASN A 80 1.24 -0.18 10.56
N GLY A 81 0.98 -0.10 11.86
CA GLY A 81 -0.36 0.16 12.40
C GLY A 81 -0.86 1.59 12.21
N ASP A 82 0.01 2.57 11.97
CA ASP A 82 -0.34 3.99 11.95
C ASP A 82 -0.84 4.51 10.59
N ARG A 83 -1.10 3.64 9.62
CA ARG A 83 -1.64 4.03 8.30
C ARG A 83 -2.97 4.80 8.37
N TRP A 84 -3.73 4.66 9.45
CA TRP A 84 -4.92 5.46 9.68
C TRP A 84 -4.63 6.98 9.74
N GLN A 85 -3.39 7.37 10.03
CA GLN A 85 -2.98 8.76 10.06
C GLN A 85 -2.70 9.34 8.67
N ALA A 86 -2.72 8.50 7.62
CA ALA A 86 -2.33 8.90 6.27
C ALA A 86 -3.12 10.12 5.75
N TYR A 87 -4.41 10.21 6.06
CA TYR A 87 -5.22 11.37 5.68
C TYR A 87 -4.65 12.68 6.26
N ASN A 88 -4.27 12.68 7.52
CA ASN A 88 -3.77 13.89 8.19
C ASN A 88 -2.30 14.17 7.86
N LEU A 89 -1.49 13.14 7.66
CA LEU A 89 -0.05 13.26 7.42
C LEU A 89 0.28 13.56 5.96
N SER A 90 -0.58 13.13 5.02
CA SER A 90 -0.32 13.41 3.60
C SER A 90 -0.29 14.92 3.34
N PRO A 91 0.77 15.44 2.69
CA PRO A 91 0.83 16.84 2.29
C PRO A 91 0.04 17.15 1.00
N TYR A 92 -0.55 16.14 0.37
CA TYR A 92 -1.19 16.24 -0.94
C TYR A 92 -2.71 16.30 -0.85
N ASP A 93 -3.36 16.98 -1.81
CA ASP A 93 -4.81 16.98 -1.97
C ASP A 93 -5.32 15.62 -2.47
N GLU A 94 -4.54 14.97 -3.34
CA GLU A 94 -4.79 13.67 -3.92
C GLU A 94 -3.58 12.77 -3.63
N THR A 95 -3.81 11.65 -2.93
CA THR A 95 -2.74 10.80 -2.42
C THR A 95 -2.88 9.36 -2.90
N LEU A 96 -1.77 8.80 -3.38
CA LEU A 96 -1.60 7.36 -3.54
C LEU A 96 -0.81 6.83 -2.34
N LEU A 97 -1.48 6.11 -1.44
CA LEU A 97 -0.88 5.43 -0.29
C LEU A 97 -0.57 3.99 -0.68
N ILE A 98 0.69 3.59 -0.65
CA ILE A 98 1.13 2.23 -1.01
C ILE A 98 2.03 1.61 0.05
N ASP A 99 2.10 0.27 0.05
CA ASP A 99 3.13 -0.46 0.79
C ASP A 99 4.49 -0.33 0.08
N SER A 100 5.58 -0.39 0.84
CA SER A 100 6.95 -0.28 0.30
C SER A 100 7.33 -1.44 -0.63
N ASP A 101 6.60 -2.54 -0.55
CA ASP A 101 6.77 -3.76 -1.35
C ASP A 101 5.79 -3.86 -2.54
N TYR A 102 5.06 -2.77 -2.81
CA TYR A 102 4.25 -2.62 -4.02
C TYR A 102 5.02 -1.82 -5.06
N LEU A 103 5.54 -2.53 -6.06
CA LEU A 103 6.44 -1.97 -7.08
C LEU A 103 5.64 -1.25 -8.17
N MET A 104 5.88 0.05 -8.31
CA MET A 104 5.24 0.90 -9.32
C MET A 104 6.00 0.79 -10.64
N LEU A 105 5.43 0.09 -11.60
CA LEU A 105 6.05 -0.18 -12.90
C LEU A 105 5.21 0.32 -14.08
N ASP A 106 3.97 0.78 -13.82
CA ASP A 106 3.10 1.43 -14.80
C ASP A 106 2.35 2.63 -14.20
N GLN A 107 1.71 3.44 -15.05
CA GLN A 107 1.02 4.66 -14.67
C GLN A 107 -0.51 4.48 -14.54
N ASN A 108 -1.03 3.26 -14.56
CA ASN A 108 -2.47 3.04 -14.63
C ASN A 108 -3.22 3.65 -13.43
N LEU A 109 -2.63 3.61 -12.23
CA LEU A 109 -3.24 4.19 -11.04
C LEU A 109 -3.47 5.70 -11.15
N LEU A 110 -2.63 6.43 -11.91
CA LEU A 110 -2.82 7.88 -12.10
C LEU A 110 -4.13 8.20 -12.84
N LYS A 111 -4.56 7.34 -13.76
CA LYS A 111 -5.79 7.53 -14.54
C LYS A 111 -7.04 7.54 -13.64
N LEU A 112 -6.94 6.94 -12.46
CA LEU A 112 -8.06 6.94 -11.51
C LEU A 112 -8.29 8.29 -10.87
N PHE A 113 -7.24 9.12 -10.69
CA PHE A 113 -7.41 10.45 -10.12
C PHE A 113 -8.27 11.39 -10.97
N GLU A 114 -8.38 11.12 -12.26
CA GLU A 114 -9.25 11.88 -13.18
C GLU A 114 -10.74 11.54 -13.00
N GLN A 115 -11.06 10.52 -12.22
CA GLN A 115 -12.43 10.10 -11.96
C GLN A 115 -12.97 10.76 -10.68
N ASP A 116 -14.29 10.81 -10.56
CA ASP A 116 -14.95 11.28 -9.35
C ASP A 116 -15.01 10.15 -8.32
N PHE A 117 -14.32 10.34 -7.20
CA PHE A 117 -14.32 9.44 -6.05
C PHE A 117 -13.77 10.16 -4.81
N ASP A 118 -14.10 9.68 -3.64
CA ASP A 118 -13.47 10.08 -2.39
C ASP A 118 -12.23 9.24 -2.11
N TYR A 119 -12.35 7.91 -2.19
CA TYR A 119 -11.25 6.96 -2.04
C TYR A 119 -11.49 5.71 -2.89
N ARG A 120 -10.40 5.00 -3.20
CA ARG A 120 -10.41 3.69 -3.83
C ARG A 120 -9.39 2.78 -3.15
N ILE A 121 -9.77 1.55 -2.87
CA ILE A 121 -8.93 0.56 -2.23
C ILE A 121 -8.83 -0.66 -3.14
N MET A 122 -7.70 -1.34 -3.12
CA MET A 122 -7.51 -2.58 -3.87
C MET A 122 -8.48 -3.66 -3.38
N THR A 123 -9.31 -4.19 -4.27
CA THR A 123 -10.35 -5.18 -3.94
C THR A 123 -10.04 -6.58 -4.44
N HIS A 124 -9.18 -6.68 -5.44
CA HIS A 124 -8.84 -7.95 -6.07
C HIS A 124 -7.34 -8.18 -5.99
N ASN A 125 -6.96 -9.42 -5.70
CA ASN A 125 -5.57 -9.85 -5.70
C ASN A 125 -5.46 -11.20 -6.41
N ASP A 126 -4.50 -11.28 -7.30
CA ASP A 126 -4.16 -12.51 -8.00
C ASP A 126 -2.75 -12.96 -7.58
N LYS A 127 -2.55 -14.26 -7.59
CA LYS A 127 -1.22 -14.88 -7.64
C LYS A 127 -0.95 -15.33 -9.06
N PRO A 128 0.30 -15.59 -9.44
CA PRO A 128 0.59 -16.14 -10.75
C PRO A 128 -0.18 -17.44 -11.08
N ALA A 129 -0.60 -18.17 -10.04
CA ALA A 129 -1.38 -19.41 -10.18
C ALA A 129 -2.91 -19.18 -10.27
N GLY A 130 -3.38 -17.93 -10.17
CA GLY A 130 -4.80 -17.57 -10.25
C GLY A 130 -5.29 -16.69 -9.10
N PRO A 131 -6.59 -16.40 -9.04
CA PRO A 131 -7.17 -15.48 -8.08
C PRO A 131 -6.88 -15.84 -6.62
N TRP A 132 -6.52 -14.84 -5.84
CA TRP A 132 -6.38 -14.96 -4.40
C TRP A 132 -7.56 -14.28 -3.70
N ALA A 133 -8.71 -14.93 -3.81
CA ALA A 133 -9.91 -14.44 -3.16
C ALA A 133 -9.86 -14.72 -1.66
N LEU A 134 -9.99 -13.67 -0.86
CA LEU A 134 -10.12 -13.75 0.58
C LEU A 134 -11.44 -13.13 1.02
N THR A 135 -12.08 -13.76 1.99
CA THR A 135 -13.19 -13.18 2.74
C THR A 135 -12.75 -12.90 4.16
N MET A 136 -13.23 -11.81 4.72
CA MET A 136 -12.91 -11.46 6.09
C MET A 136 -13.80 -12.25 7.07
N GLY A 137 -13.16 -13.05 7.92
CA GLY A 137 -13.82 -13.82 8.97
C GLY A 137 -14.91 -14.74 8.45
N LEU A 138 -15.98 -14.92 9.24
CA LEU A 138 -17.16 -15.70 8.87
C LEU A 138 -18.31 -14.83 8.30
N CYS A 139 -18.07 -13.52 8.18
CA CYS A 139 -19.12 -12.56 7.81
C CYS A 139 -19.30 -12.40 6.29
N GLY A 140 -18.46 -13.03 5.48
CA GLY A 140 -18.54 -12.92 4.02
C GLY A 140 -18.25 -11.55 3.44
N LEU A 141 -17.67 -10.62 4.21
CA LEU A 141 -17.28 -9.31 3.72
C LEU A 141 -16.17 -9.45 2.70
N GLN A 142 -16.25 -8.69 1.61
CA GLN A 142 -15.18 -8.60 0.63
C GLN A 142 -13.93 -8.05 1.29
N TYR A 143 -12.82 -8.78 1.17
CA TYR A 143 -11.54 -8.37 1.71
C TYR A 143 -10.96 -7.22 0.89
N LEU A 144 -10.55 -6.14 1.56
CA LEU A 144 -9.84 -5.03 0.95
C LEU A 144 -8.35 -5.14 1.25
N TRP A 145 -7.54 -4.93 0.22
CA TRP A 145 -6.09 -4.95 0.34
C TRP A 145 -5.58 -3.54 0.55
N ALA A 146 -5.17 -3.23 1.78
CA ALA A 146 -4.64 -1.91 2.11
C ALA A 146 -3.27 -1.62 1.47
N THR A 147 -2.76 -2.51 0.64
CA THR A 147 -1.49 -2.37 -0.09
C THR A 147 -1.47 -1.15 -1.02
N ALA A 148 -2.61 -0.85 -1.66
CA ALA A 148 -2.76 0.34 -2.49
C ALA A 148 -4.11 1.02 -2.25
N ILE A 149 -4.06 2.29 -1.85
CA ILE A 149 -5.22 3.13 -1.55
C ILE A 149 -5.02 4.49 -2.23
N LEU A 150 -5.98 4.89 -3.07
CA LEU A 150 -6.08 6.25 -3.56
C LEU A 150 -7.10 7.00 -2.71
N PHE A 151 -6.79 8.22 -2.31
CA PHE A 151 -7.77 9.07 -1.64
C PHE A 151 -7.57 10.55 -1.97
N LYS A 152 -8.66 11.30 -1.91
CA LYS A 152 -8.69 12.76 -2.01
C LYS A 152 -9.00 13.36 -0.64
N LYS A 153 -8.61 14.60 -0.40
CA LYS A 153 -8.90 15.33 0.85
C LYS A 153 -10.37 15.72 0.93
N THR A 154 -11.25 14.74 1.13
CA THR A 154 -12.69 14.90 1.32
C THR A 154 -13.14 14.47 2.70
N GLU A 155 -14.31 14.90 3.14
CA GLU A 155 -14.88 14.49 4.43
C GLU A 155 -15.10 12.96 4.50
N LYS A 156 -15.53 12.34 3.40
CA LYS A 156 -15.74 10.87 3.39
C LYS A 156 -14.44 10.12 3.53
N SER A 157 -13.37 10.55 2.86
CA SER A 157 -12.03 10.01 3.06
C SER A 157 -11.55 10.19 4.50
N LYS A 158 -11.76 11.39 5.09
CA LYS A 158 -11.44 11.63 6.50
C LYS A 158 -12.17 10.66 7.41
N MET A 159 -13.47 10.47 7.20
CA MET A 159 -14.27 9.53 7.99
C MET A 159 -13.75 8.09 7.88
N LEU A 160 -13.32 7.66 6.69
CA LEU A 160 -12.71 6.34 6.50
C LEU A 160 -11.48 6.16 7.39
N PHE A 161 -10.50 7.08 7.31
CA PHE A 161 -9.26 6.98 8.08
C PHE A 161 -9.50 7.12 9.59
N ASP A 162 -10.41 7.99 10.03
CA ASP A 162 -10.81 8.13 11.44
C ASP A 162 -11.43 6.82 11.98
N LEU A 163 -12.27 6.14 11.18
CA LEU A 163 -12.83 4.83 11.51
C LEU A 163 -11.74 3.76 11.60
N VAL A 164 -10.79 3.73 10.68
CA VAL A 164 -9.65 2.80 10.74
C VAL A 164 -8.89 2.98 12.05
N GLY A 165 -8.58 4.21 12.45
CA GLY A 165 -7.91 4.48 13.71
C GLY A 165 -8.77 4.08 14.93
N ARG A 166 -10.09 4.27 14.88
CA ARG A 166 -11.01 3.80 15.91
C ARG A 166 -11.04 2.27 16.01
N ILE A 167 -11.07 1.59 14.87
CA ILE A 167 -11.05 0.13 14.81
C ILE A 167 -9.75 -0.41 15.38
N GLN A 168 -8.62 0.19 15.05
CA GLN A 168 -7.32 -0.21 15.59
C GLN A 168 -7.30 -0.13 17.12
N ARG A 169 -7.68 1.02 17.69
CA ARG A 169 -7.71 1.20 19.16
C ARG A 169 -8.65 0.26 19.89
N ASN A 170 -9.66 -0.27 19.19
CA ASN A 170 -10.68 -1.18 19.73
C ASN A 170 -10.67 -2.53 19.02
N TYR A 171 -9.51 -2.94 18.47
CA TYR A 171 -9.43 -4.10 17.58
C TYR A 171 -9.95 -5.39 18.20
N HIS A 172 -9.71 -5.60 19.49
CA HIS A 172 -10.22 -6.76 20.22
C HIS A 172 -11.77 -6.86 20.18
N TYR A 173 -12.47 -5.73 20.23
CA TYR A 173 -13.92 -5.69 20.08
C TYR A 173 -14.33 -6.04 18.66
N TYR A 174 -13.74 -5.38 17.66
CA TYR A 174 -14.07 -5.58 16.25
C TYR A 174 -13.71 -6.98 15.75
N SER A 175 -12.60 -7.56 16.19
CA SER A 175 -12.21 -8.92 15.80
C SER A 175 -13.23 -9.98 16.28
N ARG A 176 -13.83 -9.77 17.46
CA ARG A 176 -14.90 -10.61 17.94
C ARG A 176 -16.21 -10.39 17.19
N LEU A 177 -16.59 -9.12 16.98
CA LEU A 177 -17.82 -8.75 16.28
C LEU A 177 -17.89 -9.35 14.87
N TYR A 178 -16.76 -9.35 14.18
CA TYR A 178 -16.65 -9.86 12.82
C TYR A 178 -16.14 -11.32 12.75
N HIS A 179 -16.08 -12.02 13.86
CA HIS A 179 -15.66 -13.43 13.96
C HIS A 179 -14.31 -13.70 13.25
N MET A 180 -13.34 -12.82 13.44
CA MET A 180 -12.05 -12.97 12.81
C MET A 180 -11.24 -14.07 13.50
N ARG A 181 -10.66 -14.96 12.69
CA ARG A 181 -9.84 -16.05 13.20
C ARG A 181 -8.48 -15.56 13.68
N ASP A 182 -7.90 -14.63 12.90
CA ASP A 182 -6.64 -13.99 13.24
C ASP A 182 -6.90 -12.84 14.22
N ARG A 183 -6.25 -12.91 15.38
CA ARG A 183 -6.35 -11.89 16.43
C ARG A 183 -5.34 -10.75 16.25
N ASN A 184 -4.42 -10.89 15.29
CA ASN A 184 -3.47 -9.85 14.96
C ASN A 184 -4.17 -8.73 14.20
N PHE A 185 -3.90 -7.50 14.60
CA PHE A 185 -4.36 -6.34 13.83
C PHE A 185 -3.70 -6.34 12.45
N ARG A 186 -4.51 -6.07 11.42
CA ARG A 186 -4.05 -5.82 10.05
C ARG A 186 -4.79 -4.61 9.49
N ASN A 187 -4.08 -3.79 8.72
CA ASN A 187 -4.70 -2.67 8.01
C ASN A 187 -5.83 -3.15 7.09
N ASP A 188 -5.61 -4.23 6.35
CA ASP A 188 -6.61 -4.82 5.47
C ASP A 188 -7.94 -5.04 6.19
N TYR A 189 -7.89 -5.63 7.41
CA TYR A 189 -9.10 -5.85 8.22
C TYR A 189 -9.76 -4.54 8.65
N ALA A 190 -8.95 -3.58 9.08
CA ALA A 190 -9.47 -2.30 9.57
C ALA A 190 -10.10 -1.48 8.43
N PHE A 191 -9.47 -1.43 7.26
CA PHE A 191 -10.04 -0.76 6.09
C PHE A 191 -11.29 -1.49 5.58
N THR A 192 -11.30 -2.84 5.55
CA THR A 192 -12.50 -3.63 5.20
C THR A 192 -13.67 -3.30 6.12
N ILE A 193 -13.46 -3.29 7.43
CA ILE A 193 -14.51 -2.96 8.40
C ILE A 193 -14.96 -1.51 8.26
N ALA A 194 -14.02 -0.57 8.14
CA ALA A 194 -14.31 0.85 8.04
C ALA A 194 -15.13 1.17 6.79
N ASP A 195 -14.75 0.63 5.65
CA ASP A 195 -15.48 0.80 4.37
C ASP A 195 -16.92 0.27 4.49
N ASN A 196 -17.10 -0.93 5.03
CA ASN A 196 -18.42 -1.51 5.21
C ASN A 196 -19.30 -0.69 6.16
N ILE A 197 -18.76 -0.20 7.28
CA ILE A 197 -19.51 0.67 8.21
C ILE A 197 -19.91 1.96 7.51
N LEU A 198 -18.96 2.60 6.81
CA LEU A 198 -19.17 3.90 6.16
C LEU A 198 -20.20 3.84 5.04
N ASN A 199 -20.27 2.72 4.33
CA ASN A 199 -21.22 2.52 3.23
C ASN A 199 -22.47 1.73 3.65
N GLY A 200 -22.72 1.56 4.95
CA GLY A 200 -23.93 0.90 5.48
C GLY A 200 -24.04 -0.56 5.07
N TYR A 201 -22.93 -1.26 4.91
CA TYR A 201 -22.84 -2.65 4.46
C TYR A 201 -23.41 -2.90 3.06
N GLN A 202 -23.48 -1.85 2.27
CA GLN A 202 -23.74 -1.93 0.83
C GLN A 202 -22.42 -1.97 0.07
N PRO A 203 -22.42 -2.39 -1.21
CA PRO A 203 -21.24 -2.21 -2.04
C PRO A 203 -20.77 -0.75 -1.95
N GLY A 204 -19.55 -0.58 -1.48
CA GLY A 204 -18.97 0.74 -1.23
C GLY A 204 -18.56 1.47 -2.50
N GLU A 205 -17.64 2.42 -2.35
CA GLU A 205 -16.95 3.05 -3.47
C GLU A 205 -16.37 1.97 -4.38
N GLN A 206 -16.32 2.25 -5.67
CA GLN A 206 -15.71 1.33 -6.61
C GLN A 206 -14.24 1.13 -6.21
N GLY A 207 -13.82 -0.12 -6.08
CA GLY A 207 -12.43 -0.47 -5.84
C GLY A 207 -11.52 -0.08 -7.00
N ILE A 208 -10.24 -0.31 -6.85
CA ILE A 208 -9.31 -0.28 -7.98
C ILE A 208 -9.74 -1.36 -8.97
N PRO A 209 -10.00 -1.03 -10.25
CA PRO A 209 -10.78 -1.89 -11.16
C PRO A 209 -10.00 -3.07 -11.75
N TRP A 210 -8.74 -3.23 -11.42
CA TRP A 210 -7.90 -4.36 -11.85
C TRP A 210 -7.27 -5.04 -10.64
N PRO A 211 -6.92 -6.32 -10.76
CA PRO A 211 -6.30 -7.06 -9.68
C PRO A 211 -4.87 -6.57 -9.42
N MET A 212 -4.44 -6.63 -8.17
CA MET A 212 -3.06 -6.62 -7.78
C MET A 212 -2.46 -8.00 -8.03
N LEU A 213 -1.34 -8.07 -8.74
CA LEU A 213 -0.61 -9.32 -8.89
C LEU A 213 0.43 -9.46 -7.78
N THR A 214 0.31 -10.50 -6.95
CA THR A 214 1.17 -10.74 -5.81
C THR A 214 2.07 -11.96 -5.99
N PHE A 215 3.37 -11.75 -5.84
CA PHE A 215 4.38 -12.78 -5.67
C PHE A 215 4.60 -12.99 -4.17
N ALA A 216 4.06 -14.08 -3.64
CA ALA A 216 3.99 -14.34 -2.20
C ALA A 216 5.06 -15.31 -1.70
N ASP A 217 5.81 -15.89 -2.61
CA ASP A 217 6.84 -16.88 -2.34
C ASP A 217 8.24 -16.31 -2.56
N VAL A 218 9.27 -17.12 -2.41
CA VAL A 218 10.68 -16.72 -2.60
C VAL A 218 10.91 -16.28 -4.04
N VAL A 219 11.26 -15.01 -4.24
CA VAL A 219 11.60 -14.43 -5.53
C VAL A 219 13.10 -14.51 -5.75
N THR A 220 13.55 -15.00 -6.90
CA THR A 220 14.97 -15.11 -7.23
C THR A 220 15.44 -14.09 -8.25
N SER A 221 14.55 -13.62 -9.11
CA SER A 221 14.86 -12.52 -10.03
C SER A 221 13.60 -11.85 -10.57
N ILE A 222 13.71 -10.54 -10.85
CA ILE A 222 12.77 -9.77 -11.65
C ILE A 222 13.58 -9.12 -12.77
N THR A 223 13.16 -9.30 -14.03
CA THR A 223 13.79 -8.65 -15.18
C THR A 223 12.73 -8.07 -16.10
N GLN A 224 13.08 -7.00 -16.79
CA GLN A 224 12.21 -6.38 -17.80
C GLN A 224 12.86 -6.50 -19.18
N ASN A 225 12.05 -6.86 -20.15
CA ASN A 225 12.42 -6.80 -21.56
C ASN A 225 11.24 -6.19 -22.34
N ASN A 226 11.42 -4.96 -22.83
CA ASN A 226 10.35 -4.14 -23.41
C ASN A 226 9.15 -4.02 -22.45
N ASP A 227 7.96 -4.38 -22.92
CA ASP A 227 6.70 -4.33 -22.17
C ASP A 227 6.40 -5.62 -21.38
N LEU A 228 7.38 -6.49 -21.21
CA LEU A 228 7.24 -7.74 -20.47
C LEU A 228 8.13 -7.74 -19.22
N LEU A 229 7.57 -8.24 -18.14
CA LEU A 229 8.30 -8.61 -16.93
C LEU A 229 8.46 -10.12 -16.88
N THR A 230 9.65 -10.57 -16.52
CA THR A 230 9.88 -11.97 -16.15
C THR A 230 10.19 -12.01 -14.66
N VAL A 231 9.33 -12.68 -13.89
CA VAL A 231 9.51 -12.90 -12.46
C VAL A 231 9.75 -14.38 -12.21
N LYS A 232 10.85 -14.70 -11.53
CA LYS A 232 11.13 -16.07 -11.07
C LYS A 232 10.80 -16.19 -9.58
N GLU A 233 9.81 -17.02 -9.28
CA GLU A 233 9.38 -17.36 -7.94
C GLU A 233 9.68 -18.84 -7.69
N ARG A 234 10.58 -19.14 -6.75
CA ARG A 234 11.21 -20.45 -6.61
C ARG A 234 11.83 -20.92 -7.92
N GLU A 235 11.38 -22.05 -8.46
CA GLU A 235 11.87 -22.61 -9.73
C GLU A 235 10.98 -22.28 -10.93
N ARG A 236 9.91 -21.49 -10.74
CA ARG A 236 8.95 -21.13 -11.77
C ARG A 236 9.21 -19.73 -12.32
N GLY A 237 9.26 -19.62 -13.63
CA GLY A 237 9.31 -18.33 -14.33
C GLY A 237 7.94 -17.93 -14.83
N TYR A 238 7.55 -16.68 -14.57
CA TYR A 238 6.31 -16.09 -15.07
C TYR A 238 6.66 -14.92 -15.98
N VAL A 239 6.15 -14.94 -17.20
CA VAL A 239 6.25 -13.82 -18.14
C VAL A 239 4.90 -13.12 -18.17
N ILE A 240 4.88 -11.85 -17.78
CA ILE A 240 3.66 -11.05 -17.64
C ILE A 240 3.83 -9.71 -18.36
N PRO A 241 2.75 -9.05 -18.81
CA PRO A 241 2.82 -7.67 -19.24
C PRO A 241 3.39 -6.77 -18.12
N ARG A 242 4.09 -5.70 -18.51
CA ARG A 242 4.57 -4.70 -17.54
C ARG A 242 3.38 -4.09 -16.82
N GLN A 243 3.35 -4.25 -15.51
CA GLN A 243 2.31 -3.77 -14.61
C GLN A 243 2.86 -3.62 -13.21
N ASN A 244 2.12 -2.93 -12.36
CA ASN A 244 2.44 -2.86 -10.93
C ASN A 244 2.29 -4.24 -10.28
N ILE A 245 3.23 -4.62 -9.43
CA ILE A 245 3.26 -5.92 -8.75
C ILE A 245 3.54 -5.77 -7.26
N HIS A 246 3.01 -6.67 -6.46
CA HIS A 246 3.29 -6.77 -5.03
C HIS A 246 4.24 -7.94 -4.76
N VAL A 247 5.38 -7.68 -4.12
CA VAL A 247 6.42 -8.67 -3.84
C VAL A 247 6.56 -8.85 -2.33
N MET A 248 6.11 -9.98 -1.80
CA MET A 248 6.13 -10.23 -0.35
C MET A 248 7.49 -10.66 0.19
N ASP A 249 8.42 -11.06 -0.67
CA ASP A 249 9.77 -11.49 -0.30
C ASP A 249 10.67 -10.29 0.01
N LYS A 250 10.84 -10.00 1.31
CA LYS A 250 11.65 -8.87 1.79
C LYS A 250 13.15 -9.10 1.62
N GLU A 251 13.60 -10.37 1.65
CA GLU A 251 15.00 -10.70 1.42
C GLU A 251 15.39 -10.36 -0.03
N TYR A 252 14.52 -10.71 -0.98
CA TYR A 252 14.74 -10.32 -2.37
C TYR A 252 14.74 -8.78 -2.54
N LEU A 253 13.79 -8.07 -1.94
CA LEU A 253 13.71 -6.61 -2.05
C LEU A 253 14.90 -5.88 -1.41
N LEU A 254 15.63 -6.53 -0.51
CA LEU A 254 16.88 -6.02 0.08
C LEU A 254 18.14 -6.49 -0.68
N SER A 255 18.02 -7.43 -1.62
CA SER A 255 19.16 -7.98 -2.35
C SER A 255 19.76 -7.02 -3.37
N ASP A 256 21.01 -7.28 -3.77
CA ASP A 256 21.68 -6.56 -4.85
C ASP A 256 20.96 -6.78 -6.18
N ASN A 257 20.42 -7.97 -6.44
CA ASN A 257 19.65 -8.27 -7.64
C ASN A 257 18.44 -7.33 -7.83
N PHE A 258 17.76 -6.97 -6.72
CA PHE A 258 16.67 -6.01 -6.79
C PHE A 258 17.20 -4.58 -6.94
N ALA A 259 18.31 -4.23 -6.31
CA ALA A 259 18.94 -2.93 -6.50
C ALA A 259 19.32 -2.72 -7.99
N ASP A 260 19.96 -3.71 -8.62
CA ASP A 260 20.29 -3.70 -10.04
C ASP A 260 19.04 -3.56 -10.92
N PHE A 261 17.97 -4.28 -10.59
CA PHE A 261 16.69 -4.14 -11.30
C PHE A 261 16.18 -2.69 -11.24
N VAL A 262 16.17 -2.06 -10.05
CA VAL A 262 15.75 -0.66 -9.89
C VAL A 262 16.63 0.28 -10.71
N GLU A 263 17.96 0.10 -10.69
CA GLU A 263 18.89 0.90 -11.49
C GLU A 263 18.57 0.79 -13.00
N ILE A 264 18.37 -0.42 -13.49
CA ILE A 264 18.05 -0.68 -14.92
C ILE A 264 16.73 0.01 -15.31
N ILE A 265 15.70 -0.09 -14.46
CA ILE A 265 14.40 0.55 -14.73
C ILE A 265 14.53 2.08 -14.73
N CYS A 266 15.24 2.65 -13.77
CA CYS A 266 15.37 4.10 -13.63
C CYS A 266 16.38 4.75 -14.60
N ALA A 267 17.20 3.96 -15.31
CA ALA A 267 18.14 4.44 -16.32
C ALA A 267 17.52 4.54 -17.73
N ASN A 268 16.36 3.91 -17.96
CA ASN A 268 15.65 3.87 -19.24
C ASN A 268 14.45 4.83 -19.26
#